data_c1f283b75c5bae6836b4c7caa59192ff
#
_entry.id   c1f283b75c5bae6836b4c7caa59192ff
#
_cell.length_a   1.000
_cell.length_b   1.000
_cell.length_c   1.000
_cell.angle_alpha   90.00
_cell.angle_beta   90.00
_cell.angle_gamma   90.00
#
_symmetry.space_group_name_H-M   'P 1'
#
loop_
_entity.id
_entity.type
_entity.pdbx_description
1 polymer ?
#
loop_
_entity_poly.entity_id
_entity_poly.type
_entity_poly.pdbx_seq_one_letter_code
_entity_poly.pdbx_strand_id
1 'polypeptide(L)'
;LIQTKSTFINQIMANSNGGGRIAEDLDRDTLTYAEVKALASGNPLILEKFKVENELKQLYLSKSRYDKSHIELESKYNTELPKQLKYQKQYLNGLNEDIKNVRDLSADNFEITIRDKIYTSRKDASTMFYKSLSTLKIEEETKIGEISGFDIVGSKDSLWYKPVIYIKGVGKYKVETSNIDEIGNILKLENMLKSFSNKIDTVKEQIAYTEKQLIDIKEELDKPFTNQERIRELQKEKARIDSELDLDKQENTKSIEENNEEEMER
;
A
#
# COMPACT_ATOMS: atom_id res chain seq x y z
N LEU A 1 -33.69 5.43 -19.91
CA LEU A 1 -32.44 5.21 -20.67
C LEU A 1 -31.52 6.45 -20.68
N ILE A 2 -32.03 7.68 -20.82
CA ILE A 2 -31.22 8.91 -20.82
C ILE A 2 -30.79 9.32 -19.41
N GLN A 3 -31.68 9.21 -18.42
CA GLN A 3 -31.38 9.48 -17.01
C GLN A 3 -30.35 8.51 -16.44
N THR A 4 -30.42 7.23 -16.78
CA THR A 4 -29.43 6.20 -16.33
C THR A 4 -28.05 6.45 -16.92
N LYS A 5 -27.94 6.91 -18.20
CA LYS A 5 -26.64 7.27 -18.79
C LYS A 5 -26.05 8.54 -18.15
N SER A 6 -26.88 9.53 -17.83
CA SER A 6 -26.43 10.75 -17.15
C SER A 6 -25.92 10.47 -15.73
N THR A 7 -26.59 9.60 -14.97
CA THR A 7 -26.17 9.20 -13.63
C THR A 7 -24.84 8.42 -13.69
N PHE A 8 -24.66 7.53 -14.67
CA PHE A 8 -23.43 6.78 -14.90
C PHE A 8 -22.23 7.69 -15.27
N ILE A 9 -22.45 8.66 -16.16
CA ILE A 9 -21.42 9.62 -16.54
C ILE A 9 -21.01 10.50 -15.33
N ASN A 10 -21.98 10.94 -14.54
CA ASN A 10 -21.71 11.72 -13.34
C ASN A 10 -20.97 10.92 -12.26
N GLN A 11 -21.24 9.62 -12.12
CA GLN A 11 -20.50 8.73 -11.21
C GLN A 11 -19.07 8.49 -11.67
N ILE A 12 -18.82 8.34 -12.98
CA ILE A 12 -17.45 8.23 -13.52
C ILE A 12 -16.68 9.54 -13.34
N MET A 13 -17.31 10.69 -13.57
CA MET A 13 -16.70 12.01 -13.39
C MET A 13 -16.41 12.35 -11.92
N ALA A 14 -17.26 11.92 -10.99
CA ALA A 14 -17.06 12.11 -9.56
C ALA A 14 -15.97 11.18 -8.98
N ASN A 15 -15.66 10.07 -9.64
CA ASN A 15 -14.70 9.05 -9.19
C ASN A 15 -13.25 9.30 -9.65
N SER A 16 -12.97 10.39 -10.37
CA SER A 16 -11.60 10.79 -10.74
C SER A 16 -10.76 11.28 -9.55
N ASN A 17 -11.33 11.39 -8.36
CA ASN A 17 -10.66 11.78 -7.11
C ASN A 17 -10.73 10.65 -6.05
N GLY A 18 -10.09 9.53 -6.33
CA GLY A 18 -9.59 8.59 -5.33
C GLY A 18 -10.62 7.96 -4.38
N GLY A 19 -11.14 6.82 -4.73
CA GLY A 19 -11.95 5.99 -3.83
C GLY A 19 -12.79 5.00 -4.63
N GLY A 20 -12.24 3.82 -4.89
CA GLY A 20 -12.92 2.77 -5.64
C GLY A 20 -14.22 2.34 -5.00
N ARG A 21 -15.33 2.91 -5.43
CA ARG A 21 -16.65 2.30 -5.36
C ARG A 21 -17.01 1.82 -6.74
N ILE A 22 -17.01 0.53 -6.87
CA ILE A 22 -17.28 -0.27 -8.05
C ILE A 22 -18.70 0.04 -8.53
N ALA A 23 -18.86 0.13 -9.85
CA ALA A 23 -20.13 0.15 -10.55
C ALA A 23 -20.90 -1.19 -10.34
N GLU A 24 -21.34 -1.44 -9.10
CA GLU A 24 -22.03 -2.67 -8.72
C GLU A 24 -23.56 -2.60 -8.84
N ASP A 25 -24.13 -1.39 -9.09
CA ASP A 25 -25.57 -1.16 -8.97
C ASP A 25 -26.34 -1.00 -10.29
N LEU A 26 -25.69 -1.16 -11.45
CA LEU A 26 -26.39 -0.97 -12.72
C LEU A 26 -26.94 -2.25 -13.36
N ASP A 27 -26.61 -3.42 -12.83
CA ASP A 27 -27.04 -4.72 -13.40
C ASP A 27 -28.23 -5.38 -12.69
N ARG A 28 -28.77 -4.76 -11.61
CA ARG A 28 -29.84 -5.41 -10.84
C ARG A 28 -31.23 -5.29 -11.42
N ASP A 29 -31.51 -4.29 -12.26
CA ASP A 29 -32.88 -4.01 -12.73
C ASP A 29 -33.14 -4.24 -14.22
N THR A 30 -32.13 -4.65 -15.00
CA THR A 30 -32.33 -5.02 -16.40
C THR A 30 -32.14 -6.52 -16.58
N LEU A 31 -33.21 -7.24 -16.90
CA LEU A 31 -33.15 -8.63 -17.37
C LEU A 31 -32.09 -8.72 -18.48
N THR A 32 -31.07 -9.52 -18.26
CA THR A 32 -30.07 -9.78 -19.29
C THR A 32 -30.70 -10.53 -20.45
N TYR A 33 -30.10 -10.45 -21.64
CA TYR A 33 -30.58 -11.22 -22.79
C TYR A 33 -30.70 -12.72 -22.49
N ALA A 34 -29.86 -13.25 -21.62
CA ALA A 34 -29.90 -14.65 -21.19
C ALA A 34 -31.13 -14.95 -20.31
N GLU A 35 -31.53 -14.04 -19.40
CA GLU A 35 -32.75 -14.16 -18.61
C GLU A 35 -34.01 -14.09 -19.47
N VAL A 36 -34.03 -13.17 -20.43
CA VAL A 36 -35.15 -13.09 -21.39
C VAL A 36 -35.25 -14.36 -22.22
N LYS A 37 -34.13 -14.93 -22.68
CA LYS A 37 -34.08 -16.18 -23.42
C LYS A 37 -34.50 -17.37 -22.55
N ALA A 38 -34.07 -17.43 -21.29
CA ALA A 38 -34.47 -18.47 -20.35
C ALA A 38 -35.99 -18.43 -20.06
N LEU A 39 -36.54 -17.24 -19.84
CA LEU A 39 -38.00 -17.05 -19.68
C LEU A 39 -38.77 -17.44 -20.94
N ALA A 40 -38.24 -17.12 -22.14
CA ALA A 40 -38.85 -17.45 -23.42
C ALA A 40 -38.78 -18.96 -23.74
N SER A 41 -37.86 -19.72 -23.18
CA SER A 41 -37.74 -21.16 -23.37
C SER A 41 -38.81 -21.96 -22.63
N GLY A 42 -39.48 -21.38 -21.64
CA GLY A 42 -40.49 -22.06 -20.82
C GLY A 42 -39.93 -23.15 -19.90
N ASN A 43 -38.65 -23.41 -19.92
CA ASN A 43 -38.01 -24.43 -19.07
C ASN A 43 -37.50 -23.79 -17.76
N PRO A 44 -38.06 -24.13 -16.59
CA PRO A 44 -37.72 -23.55 -15.31
C PRO A 44 -36.26 -23.87 -14.90
N LEU A 45 -35.68 -24.99 -15.34
CA LEU A 45 -34.30 -25.40 -15.04
C LEU A 45 -33.27 -24.43 -15.65
N ILE A 46 -33.59 -23.86 -16.84
CA ILE A 46 -32.69 -22.87 -17.47
C ILE A 46 -32.63 -21.58 -16.65
N LEU A 47 -33.77 -21.16 -16.10
CA LEU A 47 -33.80 -19.97 -15.23
C LEU A 47 -33.07 -20.23 -13.89
N GLU A 48 -33.26 -21.42 -13.30
CA GLU A 48 -32.55 -21.86 -12.09
C GLU A 48 -31.04 -21.91 -12.32
N LYS A 49 -30.60 -22.50 -13.41
CA LYS A 49 -29.20 -22.53 -13.81
C LYS A 49 -28.60 -21.13 -13.88
N PHE A 50 -29.31 -20.20 -14.54
CA PHE A 50 -28.84 -18.83 -14.69
C PHE A 50 -28.66 -18.13 -13.34
N LYS A 51 -29.62 -18.30 -12.40
CA LYS A 51 -29.52 -17.74 -11.05
C LYS A 51 -28.31 -18.28 -10.29
N VAL A 52 -28.11 -19.60 -10.33
CA VAL A 52 -26.96 -20.27 -9.69
C VAL A 52 -25.64 -19.81 -10.29
N GLU A 53 -25.55 -19.69 -11.61
CA GLU A 53 -24.34 -19.23 -12.30
C GLU A 53 -24.01 -17.77 -11.98
N ASN A 54 -25.02 -16.89 -11.88
CA ASN A 54 -24.81 -15.50 -11.48
C ASN A 54 -24.35 -15.39 -10.02
N GLU A 55 -24.98 -16.12 -9.09
CA GLU A 55 -24.56 -16.12 -7.69
C GLU A 55 -23.12 -16.66 -7.56
N LEU A 56 -22.78 -17.76 -8.26
CA LEU A 56 -21.41 -18.29 -8.32
C LEU A 56 -20.41 -17.26 -8.84
N LYS A 57 -20.76 -16.57 -9.91
CA LYS A 57 -19.92 -15.51 -10.50
C LYS A 57 -19.63 -14.42 -9.48
N GLN A 58 -20.64 -13.94 -8.75
CA GLN A 58 -20.45 -12.92 -7.72
C GLN A 58 -19.57 -13.41 -6.55
N LEU A 59 -19.79 -14.66 -6.13
CA LEU A 59 -19.00 -15.28 -5.06
C LEU A 59 -17.54 -15.51 -5.48
N TYR A 60 -17.28 -15.90 -6.73
CA TYR A 60 -15.92 -16.00 -7.25
C TYR A 60 -15.21 -14.65 -7.36
N LEU A 61 -15.93 -13.59 -7.75
CA LEU A 61 -15.39 -12.23 -7.73
C LEU A 61 -15.03 -11.79 -6.30
N SER A 62 -15.92 -12.08 -5.34
CA SER A 62 -15.67 -11.80 -3.92
C SER A 62 -14.48 -12.61 -3.40
N LYS A 63 -14.38 -13.90 -3.76
CA LYS A 63 -13.24 -14.75 -3.41
C LYS A 63 -11.93 -14.23 -4.00
N SER A 64 -11.93 -13.83 -5.26
CA SER A 64 -10.74 -13.27 -5.91
C SER A 64 -10.26 -11.97 -5.22
N ARG A 65 -11.18 -11.12 -4.78
CA ARG A 65 -10.84 -9.91 -4.00
C ARG A 65 -10.24 -10.28 -2.63
N TYR A 66 -10.86 -11.25 -1.94
CA TYR A 66 -10.33 -11.78 -0.68
C TYR A 66 -8.92 -12.34 -0.85
N ASP A 67 -8.71 -13.23 -1.84
CA ASP A 67 -7.41 -13.86 -2.10
C ASP A 67 -6.33 -12.80 -2.40
N LYS A 68 -6.66 -11.78 -3.21
CA LYS A 68 -5.77 -10.67 -3.50
C LYS A 68 -5.41 -9.85 -2.25
N SER A 69 -6.42 -9.49 -1.46
CA SER A 69 -6.21 -8.76 -0.19
C SER A 69 -5.36 -9.59 0.78
N HIS A 70 -5.60 -10.89 0.85
CA HIS A 70 -4.86 -11.81 1.71
C HIS A 70 -3.37 -11.86 1.34
N ILE A 71 -3.04 -11.95 0.04
CA ILE A 71 -1.66 -11.91 -0.45
C ILE A 71 -0.97 -10.57 -0.10
N GLU A 72 -1.68 -9.45 -0.24
CA GLU A 72 -1.15 -8.13 0.14
C GLU A 72 -0.88 -8.03 1.65
N LEU A 73 -1.79 -8.55 2.48
CA LEU A 73 -1.62 -8.60 3.94
C LEU A 73 -0.47 -9.52 4.35
N GLU A 74 -0.33 -10.70 3.70
CA GLU A 74 0.81 -11.59 3.93
C GLU A 74 2.16 -10.92 3.60
N SER A 75 2.25 -10.18 2.50
CA SER A 75 3.45 -9.42 2.15
C SER A 75 3.80 -8.37 3.21
N LYS A 76 2.79 -7.63 3.69
CA LYS A 76 2.97 -6.65 4.76
C LYS A 76 3.41 -7.30 6.06
N TYR A 77 2.76 -8.39 6.46
CA TYR A 77 3.03 -9.11 7.70
C TYR A 77 4.42 -9.75 7.71
N ASN A 78 4.78 -10.45 6.64
CA ASN A 78 6.00 -11.25 6.58
C ASN A 78 7.25 -10.45 6.17
N THR A 79 7.08 -9.32 5.45
CA THR A 79 8.22 -8.63 4.84
C THR A 79 8.29 -7.15 5.21
N GLU A 80 7.23 -6.38 4.96
CA GLU A 80 7.31 -4.93 5.04
C GLU A 80 7.39 -4.43 6.50
N LEU A 81 6.41 -4.82 7.32
CA LEU A 81 6.33 -4.36 8.71
C LEU A 81 7.47 -4.90 9.59
N PRO A 82 7.93 -6.17 9.50
CA PRO A 82 9.10 -6.62 10.24
C PRO A 82 10.37 -5.85 9.88
N LYS A 83 10.56 -5.54 8.59
CA LYS A 83 11.70 -4.73 8.12
C LYS A 83 11.62 -3.30 8.65
N GLN A 84 10.42 -2.70 8.62
CA GLN A 84 10.17 -1.37 9.19
C GLN A 84 10.43 -1.36 10.69
N LEU A 85 9.90 -2.33 11.43
CA LEU A 85 10.08 -2.47 12.88
C LEU A 85 11.56 -2.61 13.27
N LYS A 86 12.31 -3.43 12.52
CA LYS A 86 13.75 -3.58 12.71
C LYS A 86 14.47 -2.25 12.55
N TYR A 87 14.16 -1.51 11.49
CA TYR A 87 14.75 -0.19 11.25
C TYR A 87 14.40 0.81 12.38
N GLN A 88 13.13 0.88 12.78
CA GLN A 88 12.68 1.74 13.87
C GLN A 88 13.39 1.43 15.19
N LYS A 89 13.55 0.14 15.54
CA LYS A 89 14.27 -0.29 16.74
C LYS A 89 15.76 0.05 16.69
N GLN A 90 16.39 -0.12 15.54
CA GLN A 90 17.79 0.30 15.33
C GLN A 90 17.95 1.82 15.46
N TYR A 91 17.04 2.57 14.84
CA TYR A 91 17.04 4.04 14.93
C TYR A 91 16.81 4.53 16.35
N LEU A 92 15.88 3.93 17.09
CA LEU A 92 15.65 4.22 18.52
C LEU A 92 16.89 3.93 19.36
N ASN A 93 17.56 2.81 19.12
CA ASN A 93 18.79 2.47 19.83
C ASN A 93 19.88 3.51 19.58
N GLY A 94 20.07 3.92 18.31
CA GLY A 94 21.00 4.99 17.96
C GLY A 94 20.69 6.30 18.71
N LEU A 95 19.42 6.73 18.71
CA LEU A 95 18.99 7.93 19.43
C LEU A 95 19.26 7.85 20.94
N ASN A 96 18.99 6.71 21.58
CA ASN A 96 19.18 6.50 23.01
C ASN A 96 20.67 6.55 23.43
N GLU A 97 21.56 6.07 22.56
CA GLU A 97 23.00 6.17 22.81
C GLU A 97 23.54 7.59 22.51
N ASP A 98 23.11 8.17 21.40
CA ASP A 98 23.62 9.44 20.93
C ASP A 98 23.16 10.61 21.80
N ILE A 99 21.93 10.58 22.34
CA ILE A 99 21.45 11.67 23.23
C ILE A 99 22.35 11.86 24.47
N LYS A 100 23.00 10.81 24.94
CA LYS A 100 23.95 10.87 26.08
C LYS A 100 25.19 11.69 25.78
N ASN A 101 25.53 11.80 24.51
CA ASN A 101 26.77 12.43 24.03
C ASN A 101 26.54 13.86 23.52
N VAL A 102 25.28 14.32 23.43
CA VAL A 102 24.97 15.70 23.00
C VAL A 102 25.51 16.70 24.03
N ARG A 103 26.47 17.52 23.62
CA ARG A 103 27.02 18.60 24.44
C ARG A 103 26.08 19.83 24.41
N ASP A 104 26.23 20.71 25.38
CA ASP A 104 25.50 21.97 25.40
C ASP A 104 25.84 22.82 24.17
N LEU A 105 24.81 23.19 23.43
CA LEU A 105 24.86 24.01 22.21
C LEU A 105 24.26 25.40 22.45
N SER A 106 24.30 25.89 23.72
CA SER A 106 23.90 27.27 24.04
C SER A 106 24.78 28.28 23.27
N ALA A 107 24.34 29.55 23.27
CA ALA A 107 25.02 30.58 22.49
C ALA A 107 26.50 30.73 22.87
N ASP A 108 26.81 30.59 24.18
CA ASP A 108 28.15 30.77 24.72
C ASP A 108 29.05 29.52 24.53
N ASN A 109 28.46 28.35 24.31
CA ASN A 109 29.17 27.07 24.15
C ASN A 109 29.12 26.51 22.71
N PHE A 110 28.70 27.34 21.76
CA PHE A 110 28.63 26.94 20.37
C PHE A 110 30.04 26.69 19.79
N GLU A 111 30.29 25.49 19.35
CA GLU A 111 31.51 25.08 18.67
C GLU A 111 31.18 24.07 17.56
N ILE A 112 31.73 24.29 16.38
CA ILE A 112 31.64 23.40 15.24
C ILE A 112 32.98 23.33 14.53
N THR A 113 33.41 22.16 14.16
CA THR A 113 34.59 21.94 13.34
C THR A 113 34.16 21.76 11.88
N ILE A 114 34.75 22.51 10.95
CA ILE A 114 34.51 22.37 9.51
C ILE A 114 35.84 22.37 8.82
N ARG A 115 36.18 21.30 8.06
CA ARG A 115 37.47 21.12 7.38
C ARG A 115 38.65 21.37 8.32
N ASP A 116 38.64 20.72 9.47
CA ASP A 116 39.70 20.76 10.50
C ASP A 116 39.91 22.13 11.19
N LYS A 117 39.03 23.09 10.95
CA LYS A 117 39.04 24.39 11.61
C LYS A 117 37.82 24.55 12.54
N ILE A 118 38.05 24.99 13.76
CA ILE A 118 37.04 25.25 14.79
C ILE A 118 36.45 26.64 14.56
N TYR A 119 35.13 26.74 14.68
CA TYR A 119 34.34 27.97 14.62
C TYR A 119 33.46 28.07 15.86
N THR A 120 33.53 29.22 16.54
CA THR A 120 32.67 29.56 17.67
C THR A 120 31.59 30.57 17.29
N SER A 121 31.69 31.14 16.08
CA SER A 121 30.68 32.05 15.52
C SER A 121 29.83 31.30 14.49
N ARG A 122 28.49 31.27 14.67
CA ARG A 122 27.56 30.66 13.71
C ARG A 122 27.65 31.29 12.35
N LYS A 123 27.90 32.61 12.26
CA LYS A 123 28.04 33.33 11.01
C LYS A 123 29.27 32.86 10.20
N ASP A 124 30.43 32.75 10.85
CA ASP A 124 31.64 32.32 10.17
C ASP A 124 31.58 30.84 9.82
N ALA A 125 31.01 30.02 10.69
CA ALA A 125 30.74 28.62 10.45
C ALA A 125 29.84 28.43 9.22
N SER A 126 28.76 29.22 9.12
CA SER A 126 27.77 29.08 8.04
C SER A 126 28.39 29.29 6.66
N THR A 127 29.22 30.32 6.51
CA THR A 127 29.91 30.62 5.26
C THR A 127 30.82 29.48 4.85
N MET A 128 31.58 28.90 5.78
CA MET A 128 32.48 27.79 5.46
C MET A 128 31.70 26.49 5.22
N PHE A 129 30.66 26.22 5.98
CA PHE A 129 29.76 25.09 5.77
C PHE A 129 29.16 25.11 4.37
N TYR A 130 28.58 26.23 3.96
CA TYR A 130 28.03 26.44 2.62
C TYR A 130 29.06 26.18 1.52
N LYS A 131 30.30 26.71 1.64
CA LYS A 131 31.38 26.41 0.70
C LYS A 131 31.70 24.92 0.65
N SER A 132 31.57 24.19 1.78
CA SER A 132 31.82 22.76 1.81
C SER A 132 30.73 21.95 1.08
N LEU A 133 29.48 22.42 1.06
CA LEU A 133 28.39 21.77 0.32
C LEU A 133 28.65 21.75 -1.20
N SER A 134 29.29 22.78 -1.74
CA SER A 134 29.61 22.84 -3.18
C SER A 134 30.62 21.78 -3.63
N THR A 135 31.50 21.33 -2.70
CA THR A 135 32.57 20.36 -2.96
C THR A 135 32.16 18.90 -2.73
N LEU A 136 30.91 18.65 -2.31
CA LEU A 136 30.38 17.30 -2.12
C LEU A 136 30.34 16.54 -3.45
N LYS A 137 30.68 15.27 -3.38
CA LYS A 137 30.60 14.33 -4.50
C LYS A 137 29.20 13.71 -4.62
N ILE A 138 28.91 13.21 -5.80
CA ILE A 138 27.63 12.52 -6.08
C ILE A 138 27.71 11.12 -5.46
N GLU A 139 26.71 10.76 -4.64
CA GLU A 139 26.54 9.45 -3.99
C GLU A 139 27.75 8.98 -3.14
N GLU A 140 28.78 9.79 -2.99
CA GLU A 140 29.94 9.48 -2.14
C GLU A 140 29.87 10.28 -0.84
N GLU A 141 29.75 9.57 0.29
CA GLU A 141 29.71 10.19 1.61
C GLU A 141 31.05 10.82 1.93
N THR A 142 31.04 12.11 2.23
CA THR A 142 32.23 12.91 2.59
C THR A 142 32.05 13.52 3.96
N LYS A 143 33.02 13.41 4.85
CA LYS A 143 33.02 14.12 6.15
C LYS A 143 33.24 15.61 5.88
N ILE A 144 32.32 16.43 6.36
CA ILE A 144 32.36 17.90 6.26
C ILE A 144 33.01 18.50 7.50
N GLY A 145 32.70 17.92 8.67
CA GLY A 145 33.13 18.44 9.96
C GLY A 145 32.54 17.66 11.11
N GLU A 146 32.47 18.33 12.26
CA GLU A 146 31.96 17.76 13.51
C GLU A 146 31.20 18.81 14.33
N ILE A 147 30.10 18.44 14.95
CA ILE A 147 29.33 19.26 15.88
C ILE A 147 28.95 18.46 17.13
N SER A 148 29.26 18.98 18.32
CA SER A 148 28.93 18.32 19.59
C SER A 148 29.46 16.87 19.71
N GLY A 149 30.59 16.54 19.05
CA GLY A 149 31.14 15.18 19.02
C GLY A 149 30.53 14.26 17.97
N PHE A 150 29.63 14.76 17.12
CA PHE A 150 29.02 14.01 16.02
C PHE A 150 29.63 14.41 14.67
N ASP A 151 29.92 13.43 13.85
CA ASP A 151 30.37 13.70 12.48
C ASP A 151 29.26 14.33 11.64
N ILE A 152 29.59 15.36 10.90
CA ILE A 152 28.74 15.91 9.86
C ILE A 152 29.22 15.32 8.53
N VAL A 153 28.37 14.51 7.89
CA VAL A 153 28.69 13.89 6.62
C VAL A 153 27.68 14.27 5.55
N GLY A 154 28.10 14.32 4.32
CA GLY A 154 27.22 14.70 3.22
C GLY A 154 27.64 14.10 1.88
N SER A 155 26.67 14.05 0.96
CA SER A 155 26.84 13.72 -0.44
C SER A 155 25.90 14.56 -1.29
N LYS A 156 26.02 14.51 -2.61
CA LYS A 156 24.98 15.03 -3.53
C LYS A 156 24.10 13.90 -4.02
N ASP A 157 22.82 14.16 -4.06
CA ASP A 157 21.84 13.30 -4.72
C ASP A 157 22.09 13.21 -6.22
N SER A 158 21.95 12.01 -6.82
CA SER A 158 22.24 11.77 -8.24
C SER A 158 21.23 12.37 -9.19
N LEU A 159 19.96 12.55 -8.75
CA LEU A 159 18.87 13.04 -9.60
C LEU A 159 18.84 14.57 -9.64
N TRP A 160 18.96 15.22 -8.48
CA TRP A 160 18.77 16.66 -8.35
C TRP A 160 20.04 17.42 -7.99
N TYR A 161 21.17 16.71 -7.80
CA TYR A 161 22.46 17.30 -7.37
C TYR A 161 22.38 18.12 -6.08
N LYS A 162 21.33 17.87 -5.28
CA LYS A 162 21.11 18.57 -4.01
C LYS A 162 21.96 17.95 -2.90
N PRO A 163 22.52 18.77 -2.01
CA PRO A 163 23.22 18.27 -0.84
C PRO A 163 22.26 17.47 0.07
N VAL A 164 22.69 16.28 0.47
CA VAL A 164 22.03 15.45 1.48
C VAL A 164 22.99 15.34 2.65
N ILE A 165 22.61 15.89 3.79
CA ILE A 165 23.46 16.02 4.97
C ILE A 165 22.94 15.14 6.09
N TYR A 166 23.86 14.52 6.81
CA TYR A 166 23.56 13.72 7.99
C TYR A 166 24.45 14.12 9.16
N ILE A 167 23.91 14.04 10.37
CA ILE A 167 24.65 13.94 11.61
C ILE A 167 24.84 12.45 11.90
N LYS A 168 26.05 12.01 12.14
CA LYS A 168 26.44 10.62 12.31
C LYS A 168 27.09 10.41 13.68
N GLY A 169 26.42 9.64 14.50
CA GLY A 169 26.92 9.08 15.74
C GLY A 169 26.84 7.56 15.68
N VAL A 170 26.22 6.93 16.67
CA VAL A 170 25.78 5.53 16.61
C VAL A 170 24.65 5.41 15.57
N GLY A 171 23.74 6.38 15.54
CA GLY A 171 22.73 6.54 14.50
C GLY A 171 23.20 7.47 13.37
N LYS A 172 22.36 7.56 12.32
CA LYS A 172 22.56 8.47 11.19
C LYS A 172 21.28 9.28 10.97
N TYR A 173 21.36 10.60 11.15
CA TYR A 173 20.21 11.50 11.24
C TYR A 173 20.23 12.49 10.09
N LYS A 174 19.26 12.37 9.17
CA LYS A 174 19.15 13.27 8.03
C LYS A 174 18.78 14.68 8.47
N VAL A 175 19.53 15.66 7.97
CA VAL A 175 19.26 17.09 8.19
C VAL A 175 18.80 17.71 6.88
N GLU A 176 17.63 18.35 6.89
CA GLU A 176 17.12 19.06 5.73
C GLU A 176 17.83 20.41 5.58
N THR A 177 18.75 20.50 4.64
CA THR A 177 19.49 21.71 4.34
C THR A 177 18.78 22.57 3.29
N SER A 178 19.06 23.88 3.31
CA SER A 178 18.59 24.85 2.32
C SER A 178 19.78 25.41 1.54
N ASN A 179 19.63 25.56 0.26
CA ASN A 179 20.67 26.17 -0.58
C ASN A 179 20.72 27.72 -0.48
N ILE A 180 19.73 28.33 0.21
CA ILE A 180 19.52 29.78 0.21
C ILE A 180 19.92 30.41 1.54
N ASP A 181 19.79 29.64 2.65
CA ASP A 181 20.00 30.15 4.00
C ASP A 181 21.25 29.54 4.64
N GLU A 182 22.37 30.29 4.56
CA GLU A 182 23.65 29.82 5.10
C GLU A 182 23.57 29.63 6.64
N ILE A 183 23.06 30.59 7.39
CA ILE A 183 22.94 30.55 8.85
C ILE A 183 21.91 29.50 9.28
N GLY A 184 20.80 29.41 8.58
CA GLY A 184 19.76 28.45 8.83
C GLY A 184 20.24 27.00 8.77
N ASN A 185 21.23 26.68 7.97
CA ASN A 185 21.77 25.32 7.89
C ASN A 185 22.50 24.92 9.20
N ILE A 186 23.24 25.85 9.82
CA ILE A 186 23.87 25.60 11.13
C ILE A 186 22.81 25.40 12.22
N LEU A 187 21.79 26.25 12.23
CA LEU A 187 20.68 26.11 13.18
C LEU A 187 19.91 24.77 13.00
N LYS A 188 19.80 24.27 11.77
CA LYS A 188 19.18 22.96 11.52
C LYS A 188 20.00 21.80 12.08
N LEU A 189 21.35 21.88 12.02
CA LEU A 189 22.23 20.90 12.66
C LEU A 189 22.01 20.91 14.19
N GLU A 190 22.02 22.09 14.82
CA GLU A 190 21.77 22.22 16.25
C GLU A 190 20.36 21.72 16.63
N ASN A 191 19.33 22.10 15.87
CA ASN A 191 17.94 21.71 16.13
C ASN A 191 17.75 20.19 15.97
N MET A 192 18.48 19.56 15.07
CA MET A 192 18.46 18.10 14.95
C MET A 192 18.95 17.45 16.25
N LEU A 193 20.07 17.87 16.80
CA LEU A 193 20.60 17.34 18.06
C LEU A 193 19.66 17.64 19.25
N LYS A 194 19.13 18.85 19.34
CA LYS A 194 18.14 19.24 20.37
C LYS A 194 16.83 18.45 20.27
N SER A 195 16.49 17.96 19.09
CA SER A 195 15.25 17.20 18.85
C SER A 195 15.32 15.72 19.24
N PHE A 196 16.48 15.20 19.67
CA PHE A 196 16.64 13.77 19.95
C PHE A 196 15.66 13.26 21.00
N SER A 197 15.42 14.00 22.08
CA SER A 197 14.44 13.60 23.10
C SER A 197 13.04 13.42 22.51
N ASN A 198 12.55 14.42 21.78
CA ASN A 198 11.21 14.35 21.17
C ASN A 198 11.13 13.24 20.09
N LYS A 199 12.24 13.01 19.36
CA LYS A 199 12.30 11.93 18.36
C LYS A 199 12.26 10.55 19.01
N ILE A 200 12.87 10.37 20.17
CA ILE A 200 12.79 9.10 20.93
C ILE A 200 11.33 8.75 21.22
N ASP A 201 10.54 9.72 21.72
CA ASP A 201 9.14 9.48 22.06
C ASP A 201 8.31 9.20 20.79
N THR A 202 8.49 9.99 19.74
CA THR A 202 7.83 9.75 18.45
C THR A 202 8.15 8.37 17.88
N VAL A 203 9.41 7.93 17.96
CA VAL A 203 9.80 6.61 17.42
C VAL A 203 9.24 5.46 18.27
N LYS A 204 9.15 5.63 19.60
CA LYS A 204 8.48 4.65 20.46
C LYS A 204 7.01 4.48 20.10
N GLU A 205 6.30 5.59 19.85
CA GLU A 205 4.91 5.54 19.38
C GLU A 205 4.77 4.85 18.02
N GLN A 206 5.69 5.13 17.08
CA GLN A 206 5.73 4.47 15.78
C GLN A 206 5.99 2.95 15.91
N ILE A 207 6.87 2.53 16.81
CA ILE A 207 7.13 1.11 17.08
C ILE A 207 5.85 0.46 17.61
N ALA A 208 5.22 1.03 18.63
CA ALA A 208 3.98 0.51 19.21
C ALA A 208 2.86 0.41 18.17
N TYR A 209 2.74 1.40 17.29
CA TYR A 209 1.79 1.37 16.19
C TYR A 209 2.09 0.25 15.18
N THR A 210 3.36 0.07 14.80
CA THR A 210 3.78 -0.99 13.87
C THR A 210 3.55 -2.39 14.47
N GLU A 211 3.84 -2.56 15.77
CA GLU A 211 3.57 -3.81 16.50
C GLU A 211 2.07 -4.11 16.56
N LYS A 212 1.24 -3.09 16.81
CA LYS A 212 -0.22 -3.24 16.76
C LYS A 212 -0.70 -3.65 15.36
N GLN A 213 -0.20 -3.01 14.31
CA GLN A 213 -0.55 -3.39 12.92
C GLN A 213 -0.23 -4.86 12.62
N LEU A 214 0.90 -5.38 13.13
CA LEU A 214 1.24 -6.80 12.97
C LEU A 214 0.21 -7.71 13.64
N ILE A 215 -0.29 -7.34 14.82
CA ILE A 215 -1.33 -8.10 15.52
C ILE A 215 -2.63 -8.07 14.73
N ASP A 216 -3.08 -6.87 14.33
CA ASP A 216 -4.35 -6.66 13.61
C ASP A 216 -4.34 -7.41 12.26
N ILE A 217 -3.22 -7.36 11.52
CA ILE A 217 -3.08 -8.08 10.25
C ILE A 217 -3.08 -9.60 10.47
N LYS A 218 -2.43 -10.09 11.51
CA LYS A 218 -2.43 -11.52 11.83
C LYS A 218 -3.85 -12.01 12.11
N GLU A 219 -4.61 -11.28 12.92
CA GLU A 219 -6.02 -11.60 13.19
C GLU A 219 -6.87 -11.60 11.92
N GLU A 220 -6.59 -10.72 10.96
CA GLU A 220 -7.29 -10.68 9.68
C GLU A 220 -6.91 -11.85 8.77
N LEU A 221 -5.63 -12.22 8.74
CA LEU A 221 -5.12 -13.38 7.99
C LEU A 221 -5.68 -14.71 8.51
N ASP A 222 -5.96 -14.80 9.80
CA ASP A 222 -6.53 -16.02 10.42
C ASP A 222 -8.02 -16.20 10.10
N LYS A 223 -8.71 -15.19 9.51
CA LYS A 223 -10.12 -15.28 9.14
C LYS A 223 -10.29 -16.01 7.81
N PRO A 224 -11.05 -17.12 7.77
CA PRO A 224 -11.33 -17.83 6.53
C PRO A 224 -12.30 -17.03 5.65
N PHE A 225 -12.29 -17.30 4.35
CA PHE A 225 -13.31 -16.77 3.43
C PHE A 225 -14.71 -17.30 3.82
N THR A 226 -15.60 -16.40 4.19
CA THR A 226 -16.90 -16.72 4.81
C THR A 226 -17.84 -17.51 3.88
N ASN A 227 -17.76 -17.26 2.56
CA ASN A 227 -18.70 -17.83 1.58
C ASN A 227 -18.18 -19.11 0.90
N GLN A 228 -17.14 -19.76 1.44
CA GLN A 228 -16.57 -20.96 0.83
C GLN A 228 -17.56 -22.12 0.76
N GLU A 229 -18.38 -22.30 1.81
CA GLU A 229 -19.38 -23.36 1.85
C GLU A 229 -20.53 -23.09 0.86
N ARG A 230 -20.96 -21.85 0.75
CA ARG A 230 -21.99 -21.44 -0.23
C ARG A 230 -21.55 -21.70 -1.68
N ILE A 231 -20.28 -21.45 -1.99
CA ILE A 231 -19.72 -21.80 -3.31
C ILE A 231 -19.82 -23.30 -3.55
N ARG A 232 -19.52 -24.16 -2.57
CA ARG A 232 -19.60 -25.60 -2.72
C ARG A 232 -21.03 -26.09 -2.91
N GLU A 233 -21.99 -25.51 -2.19
CA GLU A 233 -23.42 -25.82 -2.37
C GLU A 233 -23.89 -25.49 -3.78
N LEU A 234 -23.60 -24.27 -4.26
CA LEU A 234 -24.00 -23.84 -5.59
C LEU A 234 -23.30 -24.62 -6.71
N GLN A 235 -22.06 -25.08 -6.51
CA GLN A 235 -21.39 -25.97 -7.45
C GLN A 235 -22.11 -27.31 -7.56
N LYS A 236 -22.57 -27.89 -6.45
CA LYS A 236 -23.35 -29.15 -6.46
C LYS A 236 -24.71 -28.95 -7.13
N GLU A 237 -25.38 -27.83 -6.82
CA GLU A 237 -26.66 -27.46 -7.41
C GLU A 237 -26.55 -27.25 -8.92
N LYS A 238 -25.51 -26.54 -9.38
CA LYS A 238 -25.21 -26.39 -10.80
C LYS A 238 -25.00 -27.74 -11.50
N ALA A 239 -24.21 -28.63 -10.89
CA ALA A 239 -23.97 -29.97 -11.45
C ALA A 239 -25.25 -30.79 -11.57
N ARG A 240 -26.16 -30.69 -10.58
CA ARG A 240 -27.49 -31.33 -10.65
C ARG A 240 -28.31 -30.81 -11.84
N ILE A 241 -28.43 -29.47 -11.95
CA ILE A 241 -29.21 -28.81 -13.00
C ILE A 241 -28.61 -29.13 -14.38
N ASP A 242 -27.29 -29.12 -14.53
CA ASP A 242 -26.62 -29.47 -15.77
C ASP A 242 -26.91 -30.92 -16.22
N SER A 243 -26.92 -31.86 -15.27
CA SER A 243 -27.28 -33.27 -15.52
C SER A 243 -28.73 -33.43 -15.94
N GLU A 244 -29.69 -32.77 -15.29
CA GLU A 244 -31.10 -32.81 -15.61
C GLU A 244 -31.38 -32.22 -17.02
N LEU A 245 -30.75 -31.08 -17.34
CA LEU A 245 -30.87 -30.46 -18.69
C LEU A 245 -30.27 -31.28 -19.80
N ASP A 246 -29.23 -32.07 -19.53
CA ASP A 246 -28.63 -32.97 -20.54
C ASP A 246 -29.48 -34.23 -20.76
N LEU A 247 -30.17 -34.75 -19.73
CA LEU A 247 -31.16 -35.81 -19.86
C LEU A 247 -32.35 -35.35 -20.68
N ASP A 248 -32.93 -34.17 -20.40
CA ASP A 248 -34.03 -33.59 -21.17
C ASP A 248 -33.70 -33.44 -22.67
N LYS A 249 -32.46 -33.07 -23.00
CA LYS A 249 -32.02 -32.98 -24.40
C LYS A 249 -31.95 -34.34 -25.09
N GLN A 250 -31.46 -35.38 -24.40
CA GLN A 250 -31.37 -36.72 -24.93
C GLN A 250 -32.74 -37.33 -25.18
N GLU A 251 -33.72 -37.11 -24.28
CA GLU A 251 -35.10 -37.57 -24.45
C GLU A 251 -35.79 -36.87 -25.62
N ASN A 252 -35.64 -35.54 -25.73
CA ASN A 252 -36.18 -34.77 -26.85
C ASN A 252 -35.58 -35.17 -28.21
N THR A 253 -34.29 -35.55 -28.26
CA THR A 253 -33.64 -36.00 -29.50
C THR A 253 -34.17 -37.36 -29.91
N LYS A 254 -34.33 -38.30 -28.97
CA LYS A 254 -34.91 -39.64 -29.26
C LYS A 254 -36.34 -39.56 -29.74
N SER A 255 -37.19 -38.73 -29.13
CA SER A 255 -38.58 -38.57 -29.56
C SER A 255 -38.73 -37.91 -30.93
N ILE A 256 -37.77 -37.10 -31.37
CA ILE A 256 -37.73 -36.52 -32.72
C ILE A 256 -37.27 -37.56 -33.72
N GLU A 257 -36.31 -38.41 -33.39
CA GLU A 257 -35.84 -39.52 -34.25
C GLU A 257 -36.94 -40.56 -34.45
N GLU A 258 -37.62 -40.98 -33.38
CA GLU A 258 -38.76 -41.92 -33.45
C GLU A 258 -39.93 -41.38 -34.30
N ASN A 259 -40.31 -40.09 -34.18
CA ASN A 259 -41.36 -39.48 -34.98
C ASN A 259 -40.97 -39.33 -36.45
N ASN A 260 -39.67 -39.10 -36.77
CA ASN A 260 -39.22 -39.04 -38.16
C ASN A 260 -39.16 -40.40 -38.81
N GLU A 261 -38.90 -41.49 -38.06
CA GLU A 261 -38.96 -42.88 -38.59
C GLU A 261 -40.40 -43.29 -38.87
N GLU A 262 -41.38 -42.95 -38.02
CA GLU A 262 -42.80 -43.22 -38.25
C GLU A 262 -43.39 -42.43 -39.45
N GLU A 263 -42.89 -41.20 -39.73
CA GLU A 263 -43.33 -40.44 -40.92
C GLU A 263 -42.70 -40.94 -42.18
N MET A 264 -41.56 -41.65 -42.16
CA MET A 264 -40.96 -42.26 -43.36
C MET A 264 -41.54 -43.64 -43.70
N GLU A 265 -42.24 -44.31 -42.79
CA GLU A 265 -42.90 -45.60 -43.02
C GLU A 265 -44.37 -45.46 -43.50
N ARG A 266 -44.88 -44.23 -43.59
CA ARG A 266 -46.24 -43.94 -44.12
C ARG A 266 -46.16 -43.40 -45.58
#